data_aa144c03d4ffd03aaa9df844f36ad2c3
#
_entry.id   aa144c03d4ffd03aaa9df844f36ad2c3
#
_cell.length_a   1.000
_cell.length_b   1.000
_cell.length_c   1.000
_cell.angle_alpha   90.00
_cell.angle_beta   90.00
_cell.angle_gamma   90.00
#
_symmetry.space_group_name_H-M   'P 1'
#
loop_
_entity.id
_entity.type
_entity.pdbx_description
1 polymer ?
#
loop_
_entity_poly.entity_id
_entity_poly.type
_entity_poly.pdbx_seq_one_letter_code
_entity_poly.pdbx_strand_id
1 'polypeptide(L)'
;MANSRLVVIVPLTALAVLAGCGDGQPGGQPTPAVTSVRTLRVAAEPVELTITATGAVEPRARVIVAAQQEGLVTEVRVREGDRVATGQVLVRLDDREIQAQLAEAEARRIEAEAQWRRSAALVADGLIAESQADTARAGFETAAARVTALQTRLSFTRITAPVGGVVTSRRVEVGNLAAARAALLEMAAGEGLVLRVPVSELDVVALAAGDAADVTVDALPGTRIAGRIGRIFPATEAGTRQVTVELELQDPPPAVKPGFLARATLVTERMADGLLVPDTAVLRGSEVALYVYVVENGGARVRGVTVGARVAGRALISEGLSPGDEVVVEGTARLRDGAPVQVLPAGAGS
;
A
#
# COMPACT_ATOMS: atom_id res chain seq x y z
N MET A 1 -19.57 58.59 -50.95
CA MET A 1 -18.60 58.87 -52.07
C MET A 1 -18.38 57.55 -52.76
N ALA A 2 -19.09 57.42 -53.80
CA ALA A 2 -18.75 57.38 -55.24
C ALA A 2 -18.22 55.97 -55.61
N ASN A 3 -19.08 55.22 -56.27
CA ASN A 3 -19.08 54.87 -57.70
C ASN A 3 -17.90 54.02 -58.16
N SER A 4 -18.11 52.86 -58.84
CA SER A 4 -18.60 52.82 -60.21
C SER A 4 -18.91 51.38 -60.64
N ARG A 5 -19.97 51.28 -61.39
CA ARG A 5 -20.41 50.16 -62.21
C ARG A 5 -19.49 49.95 -63.42
N LEU A 6 -19.33 48.71 -63.85
CA LEU A 6 -19.13 48.47 -65.27
C LEU A 6 -19.89 47.20 -65.69
N VAL A 7 -20.81 47.45 -66.56
CA VAL A 7 -21.61 46.54 -67.38
C VAL A 7 -20.87 46.31 -68.68
N VAL A 8 -20.70 45.09 -69.19
CA VAL A 8 -20.48 44.77 -70.58
C VAL A 8 -21.30 43.58 -71.04
N ILE A 9 -21.93 43.81 -72.13
CA ILE A 9 -23.00 43.13 -72.87
C ILE A 9 -22.38 42.20 -73.95
N VAL A 10 -22.84 40.95 -74.03
CA VAL A 10 -23.26 40.05 -75.18
C VAL A 10 -22.38 40.04 -76.47
N PRO A 11 -22.24 38.89 -77.20
CA PRO A 11 -23.35 38.38 -77.95
C PRO A 11 -23.51 36.83 -78.06
N LEU A 12 -24.74 36.48 -78.26
CA LEU A 12 -25.41 35.36 -78.79
C LEU A 12 -24.86 34.87 -80.16
N THR A 13 -24.53 33.57 -80.30
CA THR A 13 -24.55 32.87 -81.55
C THR A 13 -25.11 31.44 -81.38
N ALA A 14 -26.14 31.22 -82.16
CA ALA A 14 -26.84 29.97 -82.33
C ALA A 14 -26.04 29.04 -83.23
N LEU A 15 -26.17 27.73 -83.06
CA LEU A 15 -26.64 26.76 -84.12
C LEU A 15 -26.14 25.33 -83.84
N ALA A 16 -27.06 24.46 -84.03
CA ALA A 16 -27.04 23.09 -84.62
C ALA A 16 -27.22 21.92 -83.63
N VAL A 17 -28.39 21.41 -83.75
CA VAL A 17 -28.90 20.09 -83.37
C VAL A 17 -28.11 18.99 -84.09
N LEU A 18 -27.69 17.97 -83.29
CA LEU A 18 -27.46 16.63 -83.80
C LEU A 18 -27.99 15.63 -82.74
N ALA A 19 -29.08 14.96 -83.08
CA ALA A 19 -29.63 13.84 -82.37
C ALA A 19 -28.69 12.64 -82.44
N GLY A 20 -28.19 12.18 -81.27
CA GLY A 20 -27.51 10.89 -81.10
C GLY A 20 -28.30 10.04 -80.11
N CYS A 21 -29.04 9.09 -80.55
CA CYS A 21 -29.55 7.99 -79.70
C CYS A 21 -28.35 7.24 -79.13
N GLY A 22 -28.14 7.33 -77.87
CA GLY A 22 -27.21 6.48 -77.12
C GLY A 22 -27.96 5.73 -76.04
N ASP A 23 -27.92 4.41 -76.16
CA ASP A 23 -28.55 3.44 -75.31
C ASP A 23 -28.40 3.71 -73.85
N GLY A 24 -29.51 3.85 -73.12
CA GLY A 24 -29.58 3.87 -71.70
C GLY A 24 -29.12 2.55 -71.10
N GLN A 25 -27.91 2.44 -70.65
CA GLN A 25 -27.53 1.38 -69.70
C GLN A 25 -28.35 1.56 -68.43
N PRO A 26 -29.06 0.50 -67.97
CA PRO A 26 -29.74 0.55 -66.73
C PRO A 26 -28.63 0.73 -65.60
N GLY A 27 -28.73 1.80 -64.86
CA GLY A 27 -27.83 2.09 -63.75
C GLY A 27 -27.78 0.88 -62.82
N GLY A 28 -26.70 0.15 -62.86
CA GLY A 28 -26.43 -0.89 -61.90
C GLY A 28 -26.46 -0.26 -60.52
N GLN A 29 -27.36 -0.69 -59.69
CA GLN A 29 -27.34 -0.36 -58.26
C GLN A 29 -25.95 -0.71 -57.75
N PRO A 30 -25.25 0.20 -57.04
CA PRO A 30 -23.94 -0.13 -56.49
C PRO A 30 -24.11 -1.33 -55.58
N THR A 31 -23.55 -2.45 -55.99
CA THR A 31 -23.46 -3.64 -55.14
C THR A 31 -22.84 -3.18 -53.81
N PRO A 32 -23.50 -3.36 -52.66
CA PRO A 32 -22.95 -2.93 -51.38
C PRO A 32 -21.57 -3.55 -51.23
N ALA A 33 -20.55 -2.70 -51.11
CA ALA A 33 -19.18 -3.17 -50.94
C ALA A 33 -19.09 -3.97 -49.64
N VAL A 34 -18.88 -5.27 -49.78
CA VAL A 34 -18.68 -6.14 -48.60
C VAL A 34 -17.37 -5.75 -47.91
N THR A 35 -17.47 -5.34 -46.66
CA THR A 35 -16.29 -4.94 -45.87
C THR A 35 -15.72 -6.17 -45.19
N SER A 36 -14.44 -6.44 -45.43
CA SER A 36 -13.72 -7.49 -44.70
C SER A 36 -13.44 -7.06 -43.27
N VAL A 37 -13.82 -7.86 -42.30
CA VAL A 37 -13.68 -7.60 -40.89
C VAL A 37 -13.05 -8.79 -40.15
N ARG A 38 -12.35 -8.53 -39.06
CA ARG A 38 -12.01 -9.57 -38.10
C ARG A 38 -12.95 -9.52 -36.92
N THR A 39 -13.37 -10.67 -36.45
CA THR A 39 -14.27 -10.80 -35.32
C THR A 39 -13.61 -11.53 -34.18
N LEU A 40 -14.07 -11.25 -32.98
CA LEU A 40 -13.80 -12.00 -31.76
C LEU A 40 -15.13 -12.58 -31.28
N ARG A 41 -15.17 -13.89 -31.05
CA ARG A 41 -16.30 -14.50 -30.37
C ARG A 41 -16.17 -14.27 -28.88
N VAL A 42 -17.11 -13.54 -28.30
CA VAL A 42 -17.11 -13.20 -26.88
C VAL A 42 -17.41 -14.44 -26.06
N ALA A 43 -16.52 -14.79 -25.14
CA ALA A 43 -16.69 -15.88 -24.21
C ALA A 43 -16.73 -15.32 -22.78
N ALA A 44 -17.52 -15.99 -21.94
CA ALA A 44 -17.44 -15.73 -20.51
C ALA A 44 -16.12 -16.28 -19.98
N GLU A 45 -15.35 -15.43 -19.30
CA GLU A 45 -14.07 -15.79 -18.70
C GLU A 45 -13.96 -15.20 -17.28
N PRO A 46 -13.22 -15.86 -16.38
CA PRO A 46 -12.98 -15.29 -15.06
C PRO A 46 -12.14 -14.01 -15.17
N VAL A 47 -12.62 -12.94 -14.55
CA VAL A 47 -11.99 -11.62 -14.56
C VAL A 47 -11.73 -11.17 -13.12
N GLU A 48 -10.52 -10.73 -12.86
CA GLU A 48 -10.16 -10.06 -11.61
C GLU A 48 -9.95 -8.56 -11.86
N LEU A 49 -10.72 -7.75 -11.16
CA LEU A 49 -10.49 -6.31 -11.12
C LEU A 49 -9.45 -6.02 -10.04
N THR A 50 -8.42 -5.29 -10.42
CA THR A 50 -7.29 -5.00 -9.54
C THR A 50 -7.05 -3.51 -9.45
N ILE A 51 -6.61 -3.06 -8.28
CA ILE A 51 -6.05 -1.73 -8.06
C ILE A 51 -4.57 -1.84 -7.75
N THR A 52 -3.83 -0.80 -8.06
CA THR A 52 -2.41 -0.69 -7.71
C THR A 52 -2.25 0.46 -6.73
N ALA A 53 -1.67 0.17 -5.57
CA ALA A 53 -1.34 1.16 -4.55
C ALA A 53 0.16 1.12 -4.25
N THR A 54 0.76 2.29 -4.05
CA THR A 54 2.21 2.42 -3.79
C THR A 54 2.42 2.91 -2.37
N GLY A 55 3.41 2.32 -1.70
CA GLY A 55 3.75 2.69 -0.33
C GLY A 55 5.19 2.35 0.03
N ALA A 56 5.54 2.61 1.28
CA ALA A 56 6.85 2.29 1.82
C ALA A 56 6.83 0.94 2.56
N VAL A 57 7.88 0.18 2.37
CA VAL A 57 8.15 -1.01 3.19
C VAL A 57 8.61 -0.54 4.57
N GLU A 58 7.96 -1.04 5.60
CA GLU A 58 8.24 -0.69 6.99
C GLU A 58 8.50 -1.95 7.82
N PRO A 59 9.21 -1.84 8.95
CA PRO A 59 9.22 -2.92 9.93
C PRO A 59 7.82 -3.06 10.54
N ARG A 60 7.44 -4.28 10.89
CA ARG A 60 6.12 -4.56 11.50
C ARG A 60 5.87 -3.74 12.77
N ALA A 61 6.91 -3.55 13.58
CA ALA A 61 6.87 -2.67 14.75
C ALA A 61 8.13 -1.82 14.83
N ARG A 62 7.95 -0.57 15.22
CA ARG A 62 9.05 0.36 15.50
C ARG A 62 9.06 0.66 16.99
N VAL A 63 10.22 0.51 17.62
CA VAL A 63 10.42 0.78 19.04
C VAL A 63 11.45 1.87 19.20
N ILE A 64 11.07 2.90 19.93
CA ILE A 64 11.98 3.99 20.33
C ILE A 64 12.51 3.65 21.70
N VAL A 65 13.82 3.49 21.81
CA VAL A 65 14.52 3.28 23.07
C VAL A 65 14.96 4.65 23.59
N ALA A 66 14.39 5.07 24.71
CA ALA A 66 14.64 6.36 25.34
C ALA A 66 15.33 6.22 26.70
N ALA A 67 16.10 7.23 27.10
CA ALA A 67 16.67 7.31 28.44
C ALA A 67 15.54 7.48 29.48
N GLN A 68 15.59 6.71 30.58
CA GLN A 68 14.63 6.85 31.68
C GLN A 68 15.04 7.94 32.67
N GLN A 69 16.34 8.25 32.73
CA GLN A 69 16.92 9.33 33.52
C GLN A 69 17.99 10.05 32.73
N GLU A 70 18.36 11.23 33.18
CA GLU A 70 19.48 11.97 32.62
C GLU A 70 20.81 11.35 33.06
N GLY A 71 21.84 11.49 32.22
CA GLY A 71 23.19 11.05 32.54
C GLY A 71 24.15 11.16 31.38
N LEU A 72 25.44 11.21 31.69
CA LEU A 72 26.49 11.18 30.66
C LEU A 72 26.63 9.80 30.09
N VAL A 73 26.64 9.69 28.77
CA VAL A 73 26.81 8.42 28.05
C VAL A 73 28.29 8.00 28.13
N THR A 74 28.55 6.88 28.77
CA THR A 74 29.88 6.32 28.92
C THR A 74 30.20 5.25 27.89
N GLU A 75 29.17 4.53 27.39
CA GLU A 75 29.35 3.45 26.44
C GLU A 75 28.13 3.31 25.53
N VAL A 76 28.38 3.09 24.23
CA VAL A 76 27.38 2.70 23.25
C VAL A 76 27.86 1.40 22.62
N ARG A 77 27.09 0.31 22.77
CA ARG A 77 27.48 -1.07 22.40
C ARG A 77 26.94 -1.53 21.08
N VAL A 78 26.19 -0.69 20.39
CA VAL A 78 25.50 -1.07 19.14
C VAL A 78 25.67 0.00 18.07
N ARG A 79 25.59 -0.43 16.82
CA ARG A 79 25.60 0.40 15.61
C ARG A 79 24.29 0.20 14.85
N GLU A 80 24.03 1.12 13.94
CA GLU A 80 22.93 0.95 12.98
C GLU A 80 23.15 -0.29 12.12
N GLY A 81 22.11 -1.11 11.98
CA GLY A 81 22.17 -2.40 11.31
C GLY A 81 22.41 -3.61 12.22
N ASP A 82 22.83 -3.39 13.48
CA ASP A 82 23.09 -4.50 14.40
C ASP A 82 21.79 -5.18 14.84
N ARG A 83 21.85 -6.52 14.93
CA ARG A 83 20.79 -7.32 15.57
C ARG A 83 21.02 -7.40 17.05
N VAL A 84 19.97 -7.20 17.82
CA VAL A 84 20.01 -7.22 19.28
C VAL A 84 18.93 -8.15 19.84
N ALA A 85 19.25 -8.81 20.94
CA ALA A 85 18.31 -9.65 21.68
C ALA A 85 17.57 -8.84 22.75
N THR A 86 16.40 -9.31 23.16
CA THR A 86 15.68 -8.74 24.31
C THR A 86 16.55 -8.74 25.55
N GLY A 87 16.60 -7.58 26.28
CA GLY A 87 17.41 -7.39 27.48
C GLY A 87 18.89 -7.09 27.21
N GLN A 88 19.36 -7.13 25.97
CA GLN A 88 20.74 -6.76 25.63
C GLN A 88 21.00 -5.30 25.96
N VAL A 89 22.12 -5.01 26.64
CA VAL A 89 22.55 -3.65 26.96
C VAL A 89 23.00 -2.93 25.69
N LEU A 90 22.38 -1.79 25.41
CA LEU A 90 22.62 -0.96 24.22
C LEU A 90 23.48 0.25 24.53
N VAL A 91 23.16 0.94 25.65
CA VAL A 91 23.82 2.16 26.09
C VAL A 91 24.03 2.10 27.61
N ARG A 92 25.13 2.67 28.08
CA ARG A 92 25.38 2.87 29.50
C ARG A 92 25.54 4.36 29.80
N LEU A 93 24.90 4.79 30.85
CA LEU A 93 25.13 6.10 31.46
C LEU A 93 26.15 5.99 32.61
N ASP A 94 26.74 7.10 32.99
CA ASP A 94 27.61 7.18 34.19
C ASP A 94 26.80 6.82 35.43
N ASP A 95 27.23 5.78 36.11
CA ASP A 95 26.54 5.21 37.28
C ASP A 95 27.35 5.34 38.59
N ARG A 96 28.52 6.00 38.54
CA ARG A 96 29.45 6.09 39.68
C ARG A 96 28.82 6.72 40.90
N GLU A 97 28.08 7.82 40.73
CA GLU A 97 27.39 8.51 41.82
C GLU A 97 26.29 7.62 42.43
N ILE A 98 25.48 7.00 41.59
CA ILE A 98 24.39 6.12 42.05
C ILE A 98 24.95 4.89 42.77
N GLN A 99 26.08 4.33 42.32
CA GLN A 99 26.76 3.21 42.98
C GLN A 99 27.27 3.59 44.35
N ALA A 100 27.85 4.81 44.51
CA ALA A 100 28.30 5.31 45.81
C ALA A 100 27.13 5.51 46.77
N GLN A 101 26.02 6.11 46.30
CA GLN A 101 24.81 6.28 47.10
C GLN A 101 24.15 4.91 47.48
N LEU A 102 24.21 3.94 46.59
CA LEU A 102 23.71 2.59 46.89
C LEU A 102 24.56 1.92 47.98
N ALA A 103 25.87 1.99 47.90
CA ALA A 103 26.77 1.44 48.93
C ALA A 103 26.53 2.06 50.31
N GLU A 104 26.33 3.40 50.36
CA GLU A 104 25.96 4.09 51.60
C GLU A 104 24.61 3.59 52.17
N ALA A 105 23.59 3.47 51.28
CA ALA A 105 22.27 3.01 51.72
C ALA A 105 22.30 1.55 52.19
N GLU A 106 23.08 0.69 51.56
CA GLU A 106 23.29 -0.70 51.99
C GLU A 106 23.94 -0.78 53.37
N ALA A 107 24.94 0.05 53.64
CA ALA A 107 25.56 0.12 54.99
C ALA A 107 24.52 0.53 56.04
N ARG A 108 23.71 1.56 55.78
CA ARG A 108 22.63 2.01 56.67
C ARG A 108 21.57 0.93 56.88
N ARG A 109 21.23 0.16 55.85
CA ARG A 109 20.29 -0.97 55.97
C ARG A 109 20.85 -2.05 56.91
N ILE A 110 22.13 -2.39 56.77
CA ILE A 110 22.79 -3.38 57.62
C ILE A 110 22.79 -2.91 59.07
N GLU A 111 23.09 -1.63 59.35
CA GLU A 111 23.03 -1.05 60.68
C GLU A 111 21.63 -1.11 61.28
N ALA A 112 20.65 -0.65 60.55
CA ALA A 112 19.25 -0.65 60.99
C ALA A 112 18.72 -2.11 61.24
N GLU A 113 19.12 -3.07 60.38
CA GLU A 113 18.80 -4.48 60.58
C GLU A 113 19.38 -5.04 61.85
N ALA A 114 20.65 -4.75 62.15
CA ALA A 114 21.31 -5.17 63.38
C ALA A 114 20.64 -4.54 64.63
N GLN A 115 20.21 -3.28 64.51
CA GLN A 115 19.47 -2.60 65.60
C GLN A 115 18.11 -3.26 65.83
N TRP A 116 17.36 -3.51 64.78
CA TRP A 116 16.06 -4.20 64.90
C TRP A 116 16.20 -5.60 65.48
N ARG A 117 17.18 -6.40 65.00
CA ARG A 117 17.43 -7.77 65.57
C ARG A 117 17.77 -7.71 67.05
N ARG A 118 18.60 -6.72 67.50
CA ARG A 118 18.92 -6.52 68.94
C ARG A 118 17.67 -6.16 69.74
N SER A 119 16.87 -5.20 69.22
CA SER A 119 15.65 -4.77 69.92
C SER A 119 14.62 -5.93 70.02
N ALA A 120 14.47 -6.72 68.96
CA ALA A 120 13.57 -7.90 68.94
C ALA A 120 13.99 -8.95 69.97
N ALA A 121 15.32 -9.18 70.16
CA ALA A 121 15.83 -10.08 71.20
C ALA A 121 15.54 -9.54 72.60
N LEU A 122 15.76 -8.24 72.85
CA LEU A 122 15.50 -7.62 74.14
C LEU A 122 14.00 -7.62 74.52
N VAL A 123 13.09 -7.50 73.54
CA VAL A 123 11.64 -7.67 73.77
C VAL A 123 11.33 -9.11 74.19
N ALA A 124 11.93 -10.12 73.51
CA ALA A 124 11.73 -11.51 73.82
C ALA A 124 12.20 -11.84 75.27
N ASP A 125 13.23 -11.17 75.74
CA ASP A 125 13.74 -11.28 77.11
C ASP A 125 12.96 -10.41 78.12
N GLY A 126 11.95 -9.64 77.69
CA GLY A 126 11.16 -8.76 78.54
C GLY A 126 11.88 -7.50 79.04
N LEU A 127 13.00 -7.10 78.40
CA LEU A 127 13.88 -6.03 78.83
C LEU A 127 13.50 -4.65 78.27
N ILE A 128 12.75 -4.59 77.20
CA ILE A 128 12.28 -3.33 76.56
C ILE A 128 10.82 -3.45 76.13
N ALA A 129 10.14 -2.31 75.92
CA ALA A 129 8.77 -2.25 75.40
C ALA A 129 8.71 -2.64 73.90
N GLU A 130 7.66 -3.33 73.51
CA GLU A 130 7.41 -3.74 72.11
C GLU A 130 7.47 -2.55 71.14
N SER A 131 6.98 -1.39 71.54
CA SER A 131 7.03 -0.14 70.74
C SER A 131 8.44 0.28 70.34
N GLN A 132 9.49 -0.09 71.11
CA GLN A 132 10.88 0.19 70.78
C GLN A 132 11.39 -0.75 69.66
N ALA A 133 10.97 -2.01 69.68
CA ALA A 133 11.26 -2.96 68.60
C ALA A 133 10.51 -2.60 67.31
N ASP A 134 9.25 -2.15 67.42
CA ASP A 134 8.48 -1.66 66.29
C ASP A 134 9.11 -0.41 65.61
N THR A 135 9.65 0.51 66.44
CA THR A 135 10.38 1.67 65.95
C THR A 135 11.66 1.25 65.20
N ALA A 136 12.41 0.29 65.75
CA ALA A 136 13.62 -0.22 65.11
C ALA A 136 13.31 -0.97 63.82
N ARG A 137 12.19 -1.71 63.79
CA ARG A 137 11.67 -2.38 62.58
C ARG A 137 11.32 -1.36 61.48
N ALA A 138 10.56 -0.34 61.83
CA ALA A 138 10.21 0.73 60.86
C ALA A 138 11.45 1.42 60.31
N GLY A 139 12.48 1.61 61.11
CA GLY A 139 13.79 2.14 60.70
C GLY A 139 14.47 1.21 59.66
N PHE A 140 14.46 -0.10 59.91
CA PHE A 140 15.01 -1.07 58.96
C PHE A 140 14.21 -1.10 57.67
N GLU A 141 12.87 -1.15 57.71
CA GLU A 141 12.02 -1.14 56.53
C GLU A 141 12.24 0.13 55.67
N THR A 142 12.41 1.29 56.29
CA THR A 142 12.75 2.56 55.64
C THR A 142 14.10 2.48 54.93
N ALA A 143 15.14 1.95 55.60
CA ALA A 143 16.46 1.77 55.01
C ALA A 143 16.45 0.77 53.84
N ALA A 144 15.70 -0.33 53.97
CA ALA A 144 15.52 -1.32 52.92
C ALA A 144 14.81 -0.72 51.68
N ALA A 145 13.77 0.09 51.90
CA ALA A 145 13.08 0.79 50.79
C ALA A 145 14.02 1.77 50.05
N ARG A 146 14.93 2.43 50.79
CA ARG A 146 15.93 3.31 50.18
C ARG A 146 16.90 2.55 49.26
N VAL A 147 17.38 1.37 49.67
CA VAL A 147 18.21 0.48 48.84
C VAL A 147 17.49 0.11 47.57
N THR A 148 16.23 -0.34 47.66
CA THR A 148 15.41 -0.72 46.50
C THR A 148 15.25 0.45 45.52
N ALA A 149 15.00 1.66 46.03
CA ALA A 149 14.88 2.85 45.21
C ALA A 149 16.15 3.17 44.42
N LEU A 150 17.34 3.04 45.08
CA LEU A 150 18.63 3.28 44.42
C LEU A 150 19.01 2.18 43.44
N GLN A 151 18.67 0.92 43.74
CA GLN A 151 18.82 -0.21 42.79
C GLN A 151 17.99 0.02 41.51
N THR A 152 16.77 0.50 41.66
CA THR A 152 15.91 0.87 40.53
C THR A 152 16.53 2.00 39.71
N ARG A 153 17.04 3.05 40.35
CA ARG A 153 17.77 4.15 39.66
C ARG A 153 19.02 3.62 38.94
N LEU A 154 19.77 2.73 39.55
CA LEU A 154 20.95 2.10 38.96
C LEU A 154 20.57 1.27 37.74
N SER A 155 19.41 0.60 37.75
CA SER A 155 18.93 -0.14 36.55
C SER A 155 18.68 0.80 35.38
N PHE A 156 18.23 2.02 35.60
CA PHE A 156 17.97 3.01 34.53
C PHE A 156 19.24 3.56 33.87
N THR A 157 20.43 3.36 34.48
CA THR A 157 21.72 3.71 33.84
C THR A 157 22.09 2.72 32.72
N ARG A 158 21.48 1.52 32.71
CA ARG A 158 21.71 0.50 31.72
C ARG A 158 20.50 0.43 30.80
N ILE A 159 20.62 1.08 29.64
CA ILE A 159 19.54 1.11 28.65
C ILE A 159 19.61 -0.19 27.85
N THR A 160 18.57 -1.00 27.94
CA THR A 160 18.47 -2.33 27.30
C THR A 160 17.43 -2.35 26.21
N ALA A 161 17.54 -3.31 25.28
CA ALA A 161 16.55 -3.57 24.26
C ALA A 161 15.28 -4.17 24.90
N PRO A 162 14.11 -3.53 24.77
CA PRO A 162 12.87 -4.04 25.35
C PRO A 162 12.37 -5.30 24.61
N VAL A 163 12.73 -5.43 23.34
CA VAL A 163 12.40 -6.57 22.44
C VAL A 163 13.59 -6.84 21.52
N GLY A 164 13.66 -8.07 20.99
CA GLY A 164 14.64 -8.40 19.96
C GLY A 164 14.33 -7.69 18.64
N GLY A 165 15.37 -7.33 17.88
CA GLY A 165 15.18 -6.62 16.61
C GLY A 165 16.49 -6.13 16.00
N VAL A 166 16.38 -5.17 15.09
CA VAL A 166 17.51 -4.53 14.39
C VAL A 166 17.51 -3.03 14.71
N VAL A 167 18.67 -2.48 15.06
CA VAL A 167 18.84 -1.03 15.28
C VAL A 167 18.73 -0.32 13.93
N THR A 168 17.75 0.56 13.78
CA THR A 168 17.51 1.32 12.53
C THR A 168 18.10 2.71 12.55
N SER A 169 18.21 3.33 13.73
CA SER A 169 18.79 4.66 13.89
C SER A 169 19.42 4.82 15.26
N ARG A 170 20.53 5.54 15.33
CA ARG A 170 21.27 5.86 16.55
C ARG A 170 21.47 7.37 16.66
N ARG A 171 20.92 7.95 17.72
CA ARG A 171 20.93 9.41 17.98
C ARG A 171 21.81 9.80 19.16
N VAL A 172 22.62 8.87 19.65
CA VAL A 172 23.45 9.05 20.84
C VAL A 172 24.88 8.62 20.60
N GLU A 173 25.84 9.39 21.14
CA GLU A 173 27.27 9.13 21.08
C GLU A 173 27.86 9.09 22.49
N VAL A 174 29.00 8.41 22.65
CA VAL A 174 29.78 8.45 23.89
C VAL A 174 30.21 9.87 24.16
N GLY A 175 30.02 10.34 25.40
CA GLY A 175 30.29 11.72 25.81
C GLY A 175 29.08 12.66 25.69
N ASN A 176 27.97 12.25 25.08
CA ASN A 176 26.76 13.05 25.09
C ASN A 176 26.06 13.00 26.44
N LEU A 177 25.43 14.12 26.83
CA LEU A 177 24.49 14.15 27.93
C LEU A 177 23.11 13.68 27.42
N ALA A 178 22.65 12.51 27.84
CA ALA A 178 21.32 12.05 27.60
C ALA A 178 20.32 12.69 28.56
N ALA A 179 19.36 13.45 28.06
CA ALA A 179 18.27 13.97 28.87
C ALA A 179 17.23 12.86 29.17
N ALA A 180 16.52 12.99 30.27
CA ALA A 180 15.42 12.08 30.58
C ALA A 180 14.36 12.10 29.46
N ARG A 181 13.89 10.92 29.04
CA ARG A 181 12.96 10.69 27.93
C ARG A 181 13.49 11.02 26.53
N ALA A 182 14.78 11.37 26.40
CA ALA A 182 15.37 11.54 25.07
C ALA A 182 15.42 10.21 24.32
N ALA A 183 15.00 10.22 23.04
CA ALA A 183 15.14 9.07 22.14
C ALA A 183 16.63 8.87 21.82
N LEU A 184 17.18 7.72 22.19
CA LEU A 184 18.59 7.37 21.99
C LEU A 184 18.77 6.49 20.75
N LEU A 185 17.88 5.55 20.55
CA LEU A 185 17.93 4.56 19.48
C LEU A 185 16.51 4.30 18.94
N GLU A 186 16.44 3.97 17.67
CA GLU A 186 15.24 3.39 17.07
C GLU A 186 15.54 1.95 16.63
N MET A 187 14.57 1.08 16.82
CA MET A 187 14.69 -0.34 16.49
C MET A 187 13.50 -0.80 15.68
N ALA A 188 13.76 -1.61 14.66
CA ALA A 188 12.77 -2.46 14.03
C ALA A 188 12.58 -3.68 14.92
N ALA A 189 11.40 -3.85 15.48
CA ALA A 189 11.07 -4.95 16.39
C ALA A 189 10.23 -6.00 15.68
N GLY A 190 10.43 -7.26 16.08
CA GLY A 190 9.73 -8.40 15.52
C GLY A 190 10.31 -8.86 14.18
N GLU A 191 9.84 -10.01 13.75
CA GLU A 191 10.19 -10.58 12.45
C GLU A 191 9.15 -10.13 11.41
N GLY A 192 9.61 -9.82 10.19
CA GLY A 192 8.79 -9.48 9.05
C GLY A 192 8.76 -7.98 8.73
N LEU A 193 8.46 -7.75 7.47
CA LEU A 193 8.25 -6.43 6.89
C LEU A 193 6.78 -6.30 6.50
N VAL A 194 6.27 -5.09 6.60
CA VAL A 194 4.94 -4.73 6.13
C VAL A 194 5.04 -3.64 5.08
N LEU A 195 4.10 -3.64 4.16
CA LEU A 195 3.94 -2.56 3.22
C LEU A 195 2.66 -1.79 3.58
N ARG A 196 2.78 -0.49 3.83
CA ARG A 196 1.63 0.37 4.07
C ARG A 196 1.32 1.17 2.83
N VAL A 197 0.11 0.98 2.33
CA VAL A 197 -0.37 1.62 1.11
C VAL A 197 -1.65 2.41 1.38
N PRO A 198 -1.76 3.63 0.84
CA PRO A 198 -3.01 4.37 0.84
C PRO A 198 -3.94 3.81 -0.25
N VAL A 199 -5.16 3.47 0.11
CA VAL A 199 -6.21 2.98 -0.79
C VAL A 199 -7.40 3.92 -0.70
N SER A 200 -8.07 4.18 -1.84
CA SER A 200 -9.27 5.01 -1.88
C SER A 200 -10.38 4.44 -1.00
N GLU A 201 -11.20 5.31 -0.40
CA GLU A 201 -12.41 4.91 0.35
C GLU A 201 -13.39 4.08 -0.49
N LEU A 202 -13.41 4.28 -1.82
CA LEU A 202 -14.28 3.54 -2.74
C LEU A 202 -13.79 2.11 -2.96
N ASP A 203 -12.49 1.91 -2.97
CA ASP A 203 -11.87 0.60 -3.27
C ASP A 203 -11.71 -0.25 -2.01
N VAL A 204 -11.47 0.39 -0.86
CA VAL A 204 -11.20 -0.33 0.40
C VAL A 204 -12.39 -1.14 0.89
N VAL A 205 -13.62 -0.74 0.53
CA VAL A 205 -14.86 -1.46 0.90
C VAL A 205 -14.88 -2.89 0.35
N ALA A 206 -14.20 -3.12 -0.78
CA ALA A 206 -14.11 -4.42 -1.42
C ALA A 206 -12.99 -5.30 -0.86
N LEU A 207 -12.13 -4.77 0.03
CA LEU A 207 -10.98 -5.46 0.57
C LEU A 207 -11.26 -6.02 1.97
N ALA A 208 -10.71 -7.18 2.26
CA ALA A 208 -10.81 -7.81 3.58
C ALA A 208 -9.43 -8.22 4.12
N ALA A 209 -9.33 -8.25 5.45
CA ALA A 209 -8.15 -8.83 6.09
C ALA A 209 -8.02 -10.31 5.70
N GLY A 210 -6.82 -10.71 5.31
CA GLY A 210 -6.54 -12.05 4.79
C GLY A 210 -6.46 -12.15 3.28
N ASP A 211 -6.93 -11.14 2.52
CA ASP A 211 -6.83 -11.15 1.06
C ASP A 211 -5.38 -11.15 0.59
N ALA A 212 -5.15 -11.89 -0.48
CA ALA A 212 -3.84 -11.97 -1.11
C ALA A 212 -3.54 -10.70 -1.92
N ALA A 213 -2.27 -10.33 -1.95
CA ALA A 213 -1.76 -9.22 -2.74
C ALA A 213 -0.45 -9.60 -3.41
N ASP A 214 -0.23 -9.11 -4.62
CA ASP A 214 1.06 -9.19 -5.28
C ASP A 214 1.85 -7.90 -5.04
N VAL A 215 3.05 -8.03 -4.47
CA VAL A 215 3.91 -6.88 -4.17
C VAL A 215 5.16 -6.91 -5.03
N THR A 216 5.46 -5.78 -5.65
CA THR A 216 6.71 -5.55 -6.40
C THR A 216 7.48 -4.40 -5.78
N VAL A 217 8.78 -4.59 -5.57
CA VAL A 217 9.67 -3.57 -4.98
C VAL A 217 10.44 -2.89 -6.09
N ASP A 218 10.38 -1.56 -6.16
CA ASP A 218 11.02 -0.80 -7.25
C ASP A 218 12.54 -1.00 -7.33
N ALA A 219 13.19 -1.23 -6.18
CA ALA A 219 14.63 -1.50 -6.10
C ALA A 219 15.03 -2.91 -6.60
N LEU A 220 14.07 -3.83 -6.79
CA LEU A 220 14.31 -5.22 -7.22
C LEU A 220 13.40 -5.57 -8.40
N PRO A 221 13.68 -5.05 -9.61
CA PRO A 221 12.84 -5.28 -10.79
C PRO A 221 12.68 -6.78 -11.08
N GLY A 222 11.43 -7.18 -11.38
CA GLY A 222 11.11 -8.57 -11.70
C GLY A 222 10.89 -9.49 -10.49
N THR A 223 11.14 -9.02 -9.28
CA THR A 223 10.87 -9.80 -8.06
C THR A 223 9.44 -9.53 -7.60
N ARG A 224 8.60 -10.58 -7.56
CA ARG A 224 7.28 -10.56 -6.95
C ARG A 224 7.35 -11.16 -5.56
N ILE A 225 6.75 -10.50 -4.59
CA ILE A 225 6.66 -10.93 -3.21
C ILE A 225 5.18 -11.15 -2.91
N ALA A 226 4.83 -12.32 -2.43
CA ALA A 226 3.48 -12.56 -1.97
C ALA A 226 3.21 -11.71 -0.72
N GLY A 227 2.08 -11.02 -0.73
CA GLY A 227 1.58 -10.23 0.39
C GLY A 227 0.20 -10.72 0.82
N ARG A 228 -0.18 -10.36 2.03
CA ARG A 228 -1.52 -10.57 2.56
C ARG A 228 -1.97 -9.35 3.31
N ILE A 229 -3.23 -8.95 3.14
CA ILE A 229 -3.80 -7.86 3.93
C ILE A 229 -3.85 -8.31 5.40
N GLY A 230 -2.99 -7.72 6.22
CA GLY A 230 -2.95 -7.98 7.66
C GLY A 230 -3.93 -7.09 8.41
N ARG A 231 -4.04 -5.83 8.00
CA ARG A 231 -4.90 -4.84 8.67
C ARG A 231 -5.35 -3.75 7.70
N ILE A 232 -6.59 -3.34 7.87
CA ILE A 232 -7.17 -2.12 7.27
C ILE A 232 -7.39 -1.14 8.42
N PHE A 233 -6.79 0.04 8.35
CA PHE A 233 -6.89 1.03 9.42
C PHE A 233 -8.29 1.67 9.41
N PRO A 234 -8.91 1.91 10.58
CA PRO A 234 -10.31 2.31 10.66
C PRO A 234 -10.56 3.79 10.34
N ALA A 235 -9.50 4.57 10.12
CA ALA A 235 -9.61 6.00 9.90
C ALA A 235 -8.99 6.40 8.55
N THR A 236 -9.69 7.28 7.83
CA THR A 236 -9.14 7.96 6.68
C THR A 236 -8.20 9.07 7.13
N GLU A 237 -7.12 9.30 6.41
CA GLU A 237 -6.31 10.49 6.60
C GLU A 237 -7.12 11.74 6.26
N ALA A 238 -7.13 12.70 7.20
CA ALA A 238 -7.89 13.93 7.01
C ALA A 238 -7.47 14.67 5.74
N GLY A 239 -8.42 14.84 4.81
CA GLY A 239 -8.23 15.57 3.56
C GLY A 239 -7.88 14.73 2.33
N THR A 240 -7.47 13.48 2.45
CA THR A 240 -7.07 12.64 1.30
C THR A 240 -8.14 11.63 0.88
N ARG A 241 -9.12 11.31 1.72
CA ARG A 241 -10.13 10.26 1.55
C ARG A 241 -9.48 8.89 1.25
N GLN A 242 -8.34 8.65 1.86
CA GLN A 242 -7.62 7.39 1.72
C GLN A 242 -7.57 6.66 3.05
N VAL A 243 -7.65 5.35 2.98
CA VAL A 243 -7.53 4.43 4.11
C VAL A 243 -6.20 3.72 3.98
N THR A 244 -5.41 3.70 5.03
CA THR A 244 -4.16 2.93 5.04
C THR A 244 -4.46 1.44 5.16
N VAL A 245 -3.93 0.67 4.22
CA VAL A 245 -3.95 -0.79 4.22
C VAL A 245 -2.55 -1.29 4.51
N GLU A 246 -2.41 -2.17 5.50
CA GLU A 246 -1.15 -2.81 5.88
C GLU A 246 -1.12 -4.23 5.32
N LEU A 247 -0.10 -4.49 4.50
CA LEU A 247 0.15 -5.78 3.87
C LEU A 247 1.34 -6.45 4.57
N GLU A 248 1.18 -7.65 5.06
CA GLU A 248 2.27 -8.49 5.54
C GLU A 248 3.00 -9.11 4.35
N LEU A 249 4.31 -8.89 4.25
CA LEU A 249 5.13 -9.47 3.20
C LEU A 249 5.53 -10.91 3.61
N GLN A 250 5.27 -11.87 2.73
CA GLN A 250 5.63 -13.27 2.97
C GLN A 250 7.04 -13.53 2.42
N ASP A 251 7.92 -14.01 3.26
CA ASP A 251 9.30 -14.37 2.94
C ASP A 251 10.03 -13.36 2.02
N PRO A 252 10.05 -12.06 2.39
CA PRO A 252 10.71 -11.06 1.57
C PRO A 252 12.21 -11.36 1.45
N PRO A 253 12.80 -11.23 0.25
CA PRO A 253 14.23 -11.40 0.07
C PRO A 253 15.03 -10.53 1.05
N PRO A 254 16.19 -10.97 1.56
CA PRO A 254 17.03 -10.20 2.49
C PRO A 254 17.51 -8.84 1.95
N ALA A 255 17.46 -8.65 0.64
CA ALA A 255 17.78 -7.39 -0.03
C ALA A 255 16.69 -6.31 0.19
N VAL A 256 15.46 -6.69 0.54
CA VAL A 256 14.38 -5.76 0.83
C VAL A 256 14.63 -5.11 2.19
N LYS A 257 14.67 -3.78 2.19
CA LYS A 257 14.95 -3.01 3.40
C LYS A 257 13.80 -2.06 3.74
N PRO A 258 13.60 -1.76 5.01
CA PRO A 258 12.71 -0.66 5.40
C PRO A 258 13.07 0.64 4.67
N GLY A 259 12.05 1.38 4.23
CA GLY A 259 12.19 2.59 3.44
C GLY A 259 12.15 2.38 1.92
N PHE A 260 12.20 1.15 1.42
CA PHE A 260 12.02 0.90 -0.01
C PHE A 260 10.58 1.16 -0.43
N LEU A 261 10.41 1.72 -1.64
CA LEU A 261 9.11 1.86 -2.26
C LEU A 261 8.70 0.54 -2.91
N ALA A 262 7.44 0.18 -2.72
CA ALA A 262 6.85 -1.00 -3.29
C ALA A 262 5.43 -0.71 -3.78
N ARG A 263 4.99 -1.48 -4.77
CA ARG A 263 3.64 -1.44 -5.33
C ARG A 263 2.92 -2.72 -4.98
N ALA A 264 1.73 -2.57 -4.46
CA ALA A 264 0.82 -3.68 -4.22
C ALA A 264 -0.27 -3.70 -5.29
N THR A 265 -0.50 -4.85 -5.87
CA THR A 265 -1.68 -5.13 -6.70
C THR A 265 -2.68 -5.88 -5.84
N LEU A 266 -3.84 -5.26 -5.62
CA LEU A 266 -4.91 -5.77 -4.78
C LEU A 266 -6.12 -6.12 -5.66
N VAL A 267 -6.72 -7.28 -5.43
CA VAL A 267 -7.94 -7.69 -6.14
C VAL A 267 -9.14 -7.10 -5.41
N THR A 268 -9.92 -6.28 -6.10
CA THR A 268 -11.14 -5.67 -5.55
C THR A 268 -12.41 -6.44 -5.91
N GLU A 269 -12.42 -7.14 -7.05
CA GLU A 269 -13.57 -7.90 -7.45
C GLU A 269 -13.16 -9.12 -8.28
N ARG A 270 -13.85 -10.23 -8.10
CA ARG A 270 -13.72 -11.44 -8.92
C ARG A 270 -15.05 -11.76 -9.55
N MET A 271 -15.08 -11.81 -10.87
CA MET A 271 -16.23 -12.22 -11.66
C MET A 271 -15.93 -13.54 -12.34
N ALA A 272 -16.83 -14.53 -12.22
CA ALA A 272 -16.65 -15.81 -12.88
C ALA A 272 -16.92 -15.73 -14.40
N ASP A 273 -17.84 -14.85 -14.81
CA ASP A 273 -18.41 -14.80 -16.14
C ASP A 273 -18.29 -13.41 -16.80
N GLY A 274 -17.10 -12.79 -16.71
CA GLY A 274 -16.86 -11.48 -17.31
C GLY A 274 -16.77 -11.57 -18.84
N LEU A 275 -17.38 -10.60 -19.55
CA LEU A 275 -17.30 -10.49 -21.00
C LEU A 275 -16.27 -9.44 -21.38
N LEU A 276 -15.11 -9.88 -21.86
CA LEU A 276 -14.01 -8.99 -22.24
C LEU A 276 -13.90 -8.86 -23.75
N VAL A 277 -13.84 -7.61 -24.22
CA VAL A 277 -13.55 -7.28 -25.62
C VAL A 277 -12.33 -6.35 -25.69
N PRO A 278 -11.51 -6.38 -26.76
CA PRO A 278 -10.44 -5.42 -26.93
C PRO A 278 -10.97 -3.98 -26.88
N ASP A 279 -10.26 -3.07 -26.23
CA ASP A 279 -10.66 -1.65 -26.15
C ASP A 279 -10.88 -1.03 -27.53
N THR A 280 -10.15 -1.52 -28.55
CA THR A 280 -10.27 -1.08 -29.95
C THR A 280 -11.61 -1.43 -30.60
N ALA A 281 -12.34 -2.41 -30.08
CA ALA A 281 -13.66 -2.79 -30.56
C ALA A 281 -14.77 -1.88 -30.01
N VAL A 282 -14.53 -1.19 -28.92
CA VAL A 282 -15.50 -0.28 -28.29
C VAL A 282 -15.37 1.11 -28.91
N LEU A 283 -16.41 1.53 -29.58
CA LEU A 283 -16.45 2.80 -30.33
C LEU A 283 -17.34 3.81 -29.61
N ARG A 284 -17.11 5.09 -29.91
CA ARG A 284 -17.94 6.19 -29.42
C ARG A 284 -18.79 6.76 -30.56
N GLY A 285 -20.04 7.00 -30.29
CA GLY A 285 -21.00 7.56 -31.25
C GLY A 285 -21.72 8.78 -30.67
N SER A 286 -22.46 9.46 -31.55
CA SER A 286 -23.31 10.59 -31.20
C SER A 286 -24.68 10.18 -30.67
N GLU A 287 -25.25 9.09 -31.17
CA GLU A 287 -26.56 8.59 -30.76
C GLU A 287 -26.47 7.57 -29.63
N VAL A 288 -25.42 6.74 -29.67
CA VAL A 288 -25.10 5.77 -28.61
C VAL A 288 -23.72 6.08 -28.10
N ALA A 289 -23.58 6.36 -26.77
CA ALA A 289 -22.35 6.84 -26.18
C ALA A 289 -21.18 5.87 -26.39
N LEU A 290 -21.41 4.58 -26.15
CA LEU A 290 -20.47 3.49 -26.40
C LEU A 290 -21.19 2.35 -27.12
N TYR A 291 -20.58 1.84 -28.17
CA TYR A 291 -21.13 0.75 -28.94
C TYR A 291 -20.06 -0.17 -29.53
N VAL A 292 -20.46 -1.36 -29.92
CA VAL A 292 -19.67 -2.30 -30.68
C VAL A 292 -20.44 -2.70 -31.94
N TYR A 293 -19.73 -3.22 -32.94
CA TYR A 293 -20.37 -3.90 -34.05
C TYR A 293 -20.43 -5.41 -33.76
N VAL A 294 -21.63 -5.98 -33.82
CA VAL A 294 -21.86 -7.43 -33.72
C VAL A 294 -22.26 -7.95 -35.10
N VAL A 295 -21.71 -9.09 -35.49
CA VAL A 295 -22.07 -9.74 -36.77
C VAL A 295 -23.32 -10.58 -36.56
N GLU A 296 -24.40 -10.21 -37.25
CA GLU A 296 -25.67 -10.91 -37.23
C GLU A 296 -26.13 -11.14 -38.70
N ASN A 297 -26.45 -12.37 -39.07
CA ASN A 297 -26.92 -12.74 -40.40
C ASN A 297 -26.07 -12.20 -41.56
N GLY A 298 -24.72 -12.17 -41.37
CA GLY A 298 -23.77 -11.67 -42.37
C GLY A 298 -23.67 -10.15 -42.51
N GLY A 299 -24.30 -9.38 -41.60
CA GLY A 299 -24.22 -7.92 -41.52
C GLY A 299 -23.69 -7.43 -40.15
N ALA A 300 -23.02 -6.27 -40.15
CA ALA A 300 -22.59 -5.62 -38.92
C ALA A 300 -23.74 -4.80 -38.32
N ARG A 301 -24.13 -5.09 -37.09
CA ARG A 301 -25.12 -4.33 -36.32
C ARG A 301 -24.52 -3.56 -35.21
N VAL A 302 -24.92 -2.30 -35.09
CA VAL A 302 -24.54 -1.43 -33.93
C VAL A 302 -25.30 -1.91 -32.70
N ARG A 303 -24.53 -2.25 -31.66
CA ARG A 303 -25.10 -2.63 -30.37
C ARG A 303 -24.49 -1.75 -29.27
N GLY A 304 -25.35 -1.00 -28.57
CA GLY A 304 -24.94 -0.19 -27.40
C GLY A 304 -24.45 -1.09 -26.29
N VAL A 305 -23.36 -0.66 -25.63
CA VAL A 305 -22.76 -1.40 -24.53
C VAL A 305 -22.45 -0.50 -23.35
N THR A 306 -22.53 -1.07 -22.15
CA THR A 306 -22.03 -0.44 -20.93
C THR A 306 -20.68 -1.05 -20.56
N VAL A 307 -19.66 -0.19 -20.44
CA VAL A 307 -18.32 -0.61 -20.01
C VAL A 307 -18.21 -0.42 -18.51
N GLY A 308 -18.03 -1.52 -17.77
CA GLY A 308 -17.85 -1.50 -16.31
C GLY A 308 -16.42 -1.12 -15.92
N ALA A 309 -15.43 -1.79 -16.51
CA ALA A 309 -14.00 -1.57 -16.19
C ALA A 309 -13.12 -1.83 -17.42
N ARG A 310 -11.84 -1.51 -17.30
CA ARG A 310 -10.80 -1.85 -18.28
C ARG A 310 -9.70 -2.64 -17.62
N VAL A 311 -9.37 -3.79 -18.21
CA VAL A 311 -8.38 -4.73 -17.68
C VAL A 311 -7.42 -5.12 -18.80
N ALA A 312 -6.14 -4.81 -18.64
CA ALA A 312 -5.06 -5.19 -19.56
C ALA A 312 -5.36 -4.88 -21.05
N GLY A 313 -5.91 -3.68 -21.35
CA GLY A 313 -6.23 -3.25 -22.73
C GLY A 313 -7.53 -3.86 -23.28
N ARG A 314 -8.34 -4.51 -22.45
CA ARG A 314 -9.66 -5.01 -22.76
C ARG A 314 -10.73 -4.31 -21.92
N ALA A 315 -11.89 -4.06 -22.52
CA ALA A 315 -13.06 -3.51 -21.86
C ALA A 315 -13.93 -4.65 -21.32
N LEU A 316 -14.25 -4.60 -20.04
CA LEU A 316 -15.26 -5.45 -19.42
C LEU A 316 -16.64 -4.88 -19.72
N ILE A 317 -17.45 -5.64 -20.42
CA ILE A 317 -18.82 -5.23 -20.79
C ILE A 317 -19.79 -5.76 -19.73
N SER A 318 -20.47 -4.82 -19.06
CA SER A 318 -21.48 -5.15 -18.06
C SER A 318 -22.87 -5.37 -18.67
N GLU A 319 -23.17 -4.68 -19.79
CA GLU A 319 -24.49 -4.79 -20.47
C GLU A 319 -24.31 -4.63 -21.97
N GLY A 320 -25.19 -5.29 -22.74
CA GLY A 320 -25.31 -5.15 -24.20
C GLY A 320 -24.67 -6.28 -25.00
N LEU A 321 -23.92 -7.20 -24.38
CA LEU A 321 -23.38 -8.39 -25.03
C LEU A 321 -23.80 -9.67 -24.32
N SER A 322 -23.82 -10.77 -25.08
CA SER A 322 -24.04 -12.11 -24.56
C SER A 322 -22.87 -13.03 -24.93
N PRO A 323 -22.63 -14.08 -24.12
CA PRO A 323 -21.66 -15.11 -24.50
C PRO A 323 -22.04 -15.73 -25.87
N GLY A 324 -21.06 -15.79 -26.77
CA GLY A 324 -21.25 -16.31 -28.14
C GLY A 324 -21.41 -15.23 -29.20
N ASP A 325 -21.65 -13.97 -28.85
CA ASP A 325 -21.70 -12.86 -29.81
C ASP A 325 -20.36 -12.70 -30.55
N GLU A 326 -20.44 -12.41 -31.86
CA GLU A 326 -19.27 -12.13 -32.68
C GLU A 326 -19.08 -10.63 -32.84
N VAL A 327 -18.12 -10.07 -32.08
CA VAL A 327 -17.80 -8.65 -32.06
C VAL A 327 -16.69 -8.34 -33.06
N VAL A 328 -16.85 -7.29 -33.86
CA VAL A 328 -15.86 -6.83 -34.82
C VAL A 328 -14.73 -6.11 -34.06
N VAL A 329 -13.50 -6.60 -34.22
CA VAL A 329 -12.30 -6.05 -33.58
C VAL A 329 -11.41 -5.25 -34.54
N GLU A 330 -11.48 -5.56 -35.85
CA GLU A 330 -10.75 -4.81 -36.88
C GLU A 330 -11.65 -4.54 -38.08
N GLY A 331 -11.43 -3.41 -38.77
CA GLY A 331 -12.24 -3.01 -39.95
C GLY A 331 -13.42 -2.09 -39.61
N THR A 332 -13.55 -1.65 -38.36
CA THR A 332 -14.67 -0.84 -37.85
C THR A 332 -14.84 0.52 -38.52
N ALA A 333 -13.75 1.15 -38.97
CA ALA A 333 -13.77 2.51 -39.54
C ALA A 333 -14.62 2.73 -40.80
N ARG A 334 -14.94 1.64 -41.51
CA ARG A 334 -15.74 1.68 -42.75
C ARG A 334 -17.12 1.08 -42.57
N LEU A 335 -17.46 0.63 -41.38
CA LEU A 335 -18.74 0.01 -41.10
C LEU A 335 -19.84 1.04 -40.84
N ARG A 336 -21.04 0.69 -41.28
CA ARG A 336 -22.31 1.34 -40.90
C ARG A 336 -23.26 0.29 -40.40
N ASP A 337 -24.27 0.70 -39.68
CA ASP A 337 -25.30 -0.24 -39.22
C ASP A 337 -25.95 -0.95 -40.38
N GLY A 338 -26.04 -2.28 -40.33
CA GLY A 338 -26.56 -3.14 -41.36
C GLY A 338 -25.62 -3.40 -42.56
N ALA A 339 -24.38 -2.91 -42.57
CA ALA A 339 -23.43 -3.13 -43.65
C ALA A 339 -23.09 -4.62 -43.80
N PRO A 340 -23.13 -5.20 -45.04
CA PRO A 340 -22.72 -6.58 -45.26
C PRO A 340 -21.21 -6.73 -45.00
N VAL A 341 -20.85 -7.77 -44.24
CA VAL A 341 -19.47 -8.03 -43.86
C VAL A 341 -19.03 -9.44 -44.27
N GLN A 342 -17.75 -9.54 -44.60
CA GLN A 342 -17.07 -10.82 -44.80
C GLN A 342 -16.10 -11.01 -43.59
N VAL A 343 -16.41 -12.01 -42.77
CA VAL A 343 -15.54 -12.35 -41.64
C VAL A 343 -14.29 -13.04 -42.17
N LEU A 344 -13.14 -12.46 -41.90
CA LEU A 344 -11.85 -13.06 -42.20
C LEU A 344 -11.52 -14.10 -41.11
N PRO A 345 -10.97 -15.27 -41.48
CA PRO A 345 -10.54 -16.23 -40.46
C PRO A 345 -9.55 -15.58 -39.52
N ALA A 346 -9.65 -15.90 -38.22
CA ALA A 346 -8.71 -15.44 -37.21
C ALA A 346 -7.30 -15.85 -37.63
N GLY A 347 -6.49 -14.88 -38.03
CA GLY A 347 -5.08 -15.14 -38.31
C GLY A 347 -4.42 -15.58 -37.01
N ALA A 348 -3.70 -16.69 -37.03
CA ALA A 348 -2.86 -17.11 -35.94
C ALA A 348 -1.91 -15.94 -35.61
N GLY A 349 -2.11 -15.35 -34.43
CA GLY A 349 -1.29 -14.23 -33.97
C GLY A 349 0.15 -14.68 -33.88
N SER A 350 1.03 -13.89 -34.48
CA SER A 350 2.49 -13.96 -34.27
C SER A 350 2.85 -13.21 -32.98
#